data_2843eda7d6dab79c3f1dbc6084c208f1
#
_entry.id   2843eda7d6dab79c3f1dbc6084c208f1
#
_cell.length_a   1.000
_cell.length_b   1.000
_cell.length_c   1.000
_cell.angle_alpha   90.00
_cell.angle_beta   90.00
_cell.angle_gamma   90.00
#
_symmetry.space_group_name_H-M   'P 1'
#
loop_
_entity.id
_entity.type
_entity.pdbx_description
1 polymer ?
#
loop_
_entity_poly.entity_id
_entity_poly.type
_entity_poly.pdbx_seq_one_letter_code
_entity_poly.pdbx_strand_id
1 'polypeptide(L)'
;MKKNELLNLLNEQAKQPNTKTTRQQIIKVVAHLVEKHIKDNADIQGISTTRNAKGVNLGEVVEIITKSIYKNDLVKDSKDYDLTDNGEKVEVKFTTSDAYAHKINQEQKVAYYLIIAYTQSEGGIVFKVPFAERDKIKVNKQGRVITNQLARFQDNNLTKRVFHWNTLSLTKEG
;
A
#
# COMPACT_ATOMS: atom_id res chain seq x y z
N MET A 1 -8.98 -14.89 -7.69
CA MET A 1 -9.01 -15.21 -6.23
C MET A 1 -10.16 -14.45 -5.59
N LYS A 2 -10.94 -15.11 -4.76
CA LYS A 2 -12.03 -14.44 -4.02
C LYS A 2 -11.49 -13.77 -2.77
N LYS A 3 -12.18 -12.73 -2.30
CA LYS A 3 -11.82 -12.00 -1.07
C LYS A 3 -11.57 -12.93 0.12
N ASN A 4 -12.45 -13.88 0.35
CA ASN A 4 -12.33 -14.82 1.48
C ASN A 4 -11.10 -15.73 1.35
N GLU A 5 -10.74 -16.14 0.16
CA GLU A 5 -9.52 -16.94 -0.10
C GLU A 5 -8.27 -16.11 0.23
N LEU A 6 -8.25 -14.83 -0.16
CA LEU A 6 -7.15 -13.92 0.19
C LEU A 6 -7.06 -13.71 1.70
N LEU A 7 -8.18 -13.47 2.37
CA LEU A 7 -8.20 -13.30 3.84
C LEU A 7 -7.68 -14.53 4.56
N ASN A 8 -8.08 -15.73 4.12
CA ASN A 8 -7.57 -16.98 4.69
C ASN A 8 -6.06 -17.11 4.49
N LEU A 9 -5.54 -16.82 3.30
CA LEU A 9 -4.10 -16.85 3.03
C LEU A 9 -3.33 -15.85 3.91
N LEU A 10 -3.84 -14.63 4.06
CA LEU A 10 -3.21 -13.62 4.92
C LEU A 10 -3.20 -14.06 6.38
N ASN A 11 -4.31 -14.62 6.88
CA ASN A 11 -4.40 -15.11 8.24
C ASN A 11 -3.45 -16.30 8.50
N GLU A 12 -3.34 -17.24 7.56
CA GLU A 12 -2.39 -18.35 7.67
C GLU A 12 -0.93 -17.86 7.65
N GLN A 13 -0.61 -16.88 6.84
CA GLN A 13 0.74 -16.27 6.84
C GLN A 13 1.05 -15.55 8.15
N ALA A 14 0.05 -14.90 8.77
CA ALA A 14 0.24 -14.24 10.05
C ALA A 14 0.53 -15.20 11.22
N LYS A 15 0.15 -16.49 11.08
CA LYS A 15 0.41 -17.53 12.08
C LYS A 15 1.78 -18.18 11.94
N GLN A 16 2.52 -17.94 10.87
CA GLN A 16 3.78 -18.63 10.61
C GLN A 16 4.87 -18.26 11.61
N PRO A 17 5.50 -19.23 12.29
CA PRO A 17 6.41 -18.98 13.43
C PRO A 17 7.71 -18.25 13.04
N ASN A 18 8.12 -18.34 11.79
CA ASN A 18 9.36 -17.72 11.30
C ASN A 18 9.16 -16.29 10.77
N THR A 19 7.98 -15.71 10.94
CA THR A 19 7.69 -14.37 10.49
C THR A 19 8.10 -13.37 11.58
N LYS A 20 8.94 -12.40 11.24
CA LYS A 20 9.26 -11.31 12.17
C LYS A 20 7.98 -10.62 12.61
N THR A 21 7.88 -10.24 13.88
CA THR A 21 6.70 -9.58 14.47
C THR A 21 6.15 -8.46 13.60
N THR A 22 7.04 -7.62 13.07
CA THR A 22 6.69 -6.54 12.15
C THR A 22 5.91 -7.03 10.91
N ARG A 23 6.35 -8.14 10.30
CA ARG A 23 5.68 -8.67 9.12
C ARG A 23 4.29 -9.22 9.47
N GLN A 24 4.13 -9.86 10.61
CA GLN A 24 2.83 -10.34 11.07
C GLN A 24 1.85 -9.18 11.30
N GLN A 25 2.32 -8.09 11.88
CA GLN A 25 1.51 -6.88 12.06
C GLN A 25 1.07 -6.28 10.73
N ILE A 26 1.98 -6.20 9.76
CA ILE A 26 1.68 -5.71 8.40
C ILE A 26 0.62 -6.58 7.73
N ILE A 27 0.75 -7.90 7.82
CA ILE A 27 -0.22 -8.83 7.25
C ILE A 27 -1.61 -8.63 7.87
N LYS A 28 -1.69 -8.43 9.18
CA LYS A 28 -2.95 -8.12 9.88
C LYS A 28 -3.56 -6.79 9.40
N VAL A 29 -2.74 -5.76 9.22
CA VAL A 29 -3.19 -4.47 8.66
C VAL A 29 -3.76 -4.66 7.27
N VAL A 30 -3.04 -5.36 6.40
CA VAL A 30 -3.50 -5.60 5.02
C VAL A 30 -4.79 -6.44 5.02
N ALA A 31 -4.90 -7.46 5.87
CA ALA A 31 -6.13 -8.24 6.00
C ALA A 31 -7.32 -7.35 6.41
N HIS A 32 -7.12 -6.46 7.38
CA HIS A 32 -8.16 -5.51 7.80
C HIS A 32 -8.54 -4.54 6.67
N LEU A 33 -7.56 -4.03 5.91
CA LEU A 33 -7.83 -3.18 4.75
C LEU A 33 -8.64 -3.94 3.68
N VAL A 34 -8.33 -5.21 3.45
CA VAL A 34 -9.10 -6.08 2.53
C VAL A 34 -10.56 -6.22 3.01
N GLU A 35 -10.77 -6.51 4.27
CA GLU A 35 -12.12 -6.61 4.84
C GLU A 35 -12.94 -5.34 4.63
N LYS A 36 -12.30 -4.21 4.84
CA LYS A 36 -12.97 -2.92 4.78
C LYS A 36 -13.29 -2.45 3.35
N HIS A 37 -12.38 -2.64 2.43
CA HIS A 37 -12.45 -1.96 1.13
C HIS A 37 -12.89 -2.84 -0.03
N ILE A 38 -12.76 -4.16 0.08
CA ILE A 38 -13.17 -5.07 -0.99
C ILE A 38 -14.56 -5.60 -0.70
N LYS A 39 -15.47 -5.45 -1.66
CA LYS A 39 -16.84 -5.94 -1.57
C LYS A 39 -16.88 -7.45 -1.40
N ASP A 40 -17.88 -7.93 -0.66
CA ASP A 40 -18.12 -9.36 -0.51
C ASP A 40 -18.34 -10.00 -1.88
N ASN A 41 -17.75 -11.18 -2.06
CA ASN A 41 -17.79 -11.97 -3.29
C ASN A 41 -17.14 -11.30 -4.53
N ALA A 42 -16.44 -10.17 -4.39
CA ALA A 42 -15.63 -9.63 -5.47
C ALA A 42 -14.43 -10.53 -5.72
N ASP A 43 -14.18 -10.86 -6.99
CA ASP A 43 -12.95 -11.52 -7.39
C ASP A 43 -11.80 -10.51 -7.36
N ILE A 44 -10.68 -10.92 -6.80
CA ILE A 44 -9.47 -10.12 -6.74
C ILE A 44 -8.58 -10.59 -7.89
N GLN A 45 -8.55 -9.81 -8.96
CA GLN A 45 -7.74 -10.12 -10.14
C GLN A 45 -6.34 -9.50 -10.01
N GLY A 46 -5.35 -10.16 -10.61
CA GLY A 46 -4.01 -9.63 -10.74
C GLY A 46 -3.07 -9.86 -9.55
N ILE A 47 -3.54 -10.45 -8.44
CA ILE A 47 -2.65 -10.80 -7.33
C ILE A 47 -1.84 -12.04 -7.69
N SER A 48 -0.53 -11.87 -7.73
CA SER A 48 0.40 -12.98 -7.86
C SER A 48 0.73 -13.57 -6.50
N THR A 49 0.33 -14.83 -6.29
CA THR A 49 0.76 -15.61 -5.12
C THR A 49 2.13 -16.26 -5.31
N THR A 50 2.69 -16.16 -6.53
CA THR A 50 3.85 -16.98 -6.96
C THR A 50 5.18 -16.24 -6.96
N ARG A 51 5.21 -14.92 -6.83
CA ARG A 51 6.48 -14.15 -6.90
C ARG A 51 7.49 -14.48 -5.80
N ASN A 52 7.02 -14.99 -4.69
CA ASN A 52 7.90 -15.62 -3.71
C ASN A 52 7.19 -16.89 -3.28
N ALA A 53 7.85 -18.03 -3.36
CA ALA A 53 7.33 -19.31 -2.87
C ALA A 53 6.82 -19.30 -1.40
N LYS A 54 6.67 -18.13 -0.81
CA LYS A 54 6.35 -17.86 0.59
C LYS A 54 5.15 -16.94 0.84
N GLY A 55 4.35 -16.51 -0.18
CA GLY A 55 3.14 -15.80 0.18
C GLY A 55 2.64 -14.71 -0.79
N VAL A 56 1.63 -13.99 -0.36
CA VAL A 56 0.91 -12.93 -1.08
C VAL A 56 1.78 -11.67 -1.21
N ASN A 57 1.78 -11.06 -2.38
CA ASN A 57 2.43 -9.76 -2.59
C ASN A 57 1.57 -8.66 -1.95
N LEU A 58 2.00 -8.18 -0.80
CA LEU A 58 1.26 -7.17 -0.04
C LEU A 58 1.14 -5.84 -0.79
N GLY A 59 2.11 -5.48 -1.62
CA GLY A 59 2.05 -4.28 -2.46
C GLY A 59 0.91 -4.34 -3.47
N GLU A 60 0.76 -5.46 -4.17
CA GLU A 60 -0.35 -5.68 -5.11
C GLU A 60 -1.72 -5.63 -4.41
N VAL A 61 -1.81 -6.19 -3.21
CA VAL A 61 -3.05 -6.14 -2.41
C VAL A 61 -3.43 -4.72 -2.06
N VAL A 62 -2.47 -3.93 -1.56
CA VAL A 62 -2.72 -2.53 -1.20
C VAL A 62 -3.07 -1.68 -2.42
N GLU A 63 -2.46 -1.94 -3.56
CA GLU A 63 -2.82 -1.32 -4.84
C GLU A 63 -4.28 -1.58 -5.22
N ILE A 64 -4.74 -2.83 -5.14
CA ILE A 64 -6.13 -3.21 -5.42
C ILE A 64 -7.10 -2.51 -4.44
N ILE A 65 -6.75 -2.46 -3.16
CA ILE A 65 -7.53 -1.73 -2.14
C ILE A 65 -7.63 -0.25 -2.51
N THR A 66 -6.53 0.36 -2.92
CA THR A 66 -6.49 1.76 -3.33
C THR A 66 -7.38 2.02 -4.55
N LYS A 67 -7.37 1.13 -5.53
CA LYS A 67 -8.29 1.19 -6.68
C LYS A 67 -9.76 1.14 -6.25
N SER A 68 -10.10 0.32 -5.27
CA SER A 68 -11.48 0.26 -4.75
C SER A 68 -11.90 1.58 -4.09
N ILE A 69 -10.99 2.27 -3.41
CA ILE A 69 -11.23 3.59 -2.81
C ILE A 69 -11.50 4.64 -3.91
N TYR A 70 -10.79 4.58 -5.01
CA TYR A 70 -10.96 5.47 -6.18
C TYR A 70 -12.05 4.99 -7.15
N LYS A 71 -12.75 3.90 -6.83
CA LYS A 71 -13.78 3.29 -7.68
C LYS A 71 -13.25 2.88 -9.07
N ASN A 72 -12.00 2.52 -9.14
CA ASN A 72 -11.40 1.96 -10.34
C ASN A 72 -11.72 0.47 -10.47
N ASP A 73 -11.69 -0.05 -11.70
CA ASP A 73 -11.84 -1.48 -11.94
C ASP A 73 -10.69 -2.28 -11.32
N LEU A 74 -11.01 -3.44 -10.77
CA LEU A 74 -10.03 -4.36 -10.21
C LEU A 74 -9.33 -5.21 -11.28
N VAL A 75 -9.07 -4.62 -12.44
CA VAL A 75 -8.42 -5.25 -13.58
C VAL A 75 -6.93 -4.90 -13.58
N LYS A 76 -6.13 -5.78 -14.16
CA LYS A 76 -4.68 -5.58 -14.27
C LYS A 76 -4.36 -4.30 -15.03
N ASP A 77 -3.44 -3.52 -14.48
CA ASP A 77 -3.10 -2.20 -14.95
C ASP A 77 -2.29 -2.13 -16.23
N SER A 78 -2.22 -0.92 -16.75
CA SER A 78 -1.19 -0.59 -17.70
C SER A 78 0.20 -0.64 -17.03
N LYS A 79 1.24 -0.85 -17.82
CA LYS A 79 2.62 -0.84 -17.31
C LYS A 79 3.07 0.54 -16.81
N ASP A 80 2.29 1.58 -17.11
CA ASP A 80 2.69 2.97 -16.94
C ASP A 80 2.10 3.64 -15.70
N TYR A 81 1.02 3.09 -15.13
CA TYR A 81 0.36 3.62 -13.94
C TYR A 81 -0.55 2.56 -13.31
N ASP A 82 -0.92 2.74 -12.05
CA ASP A 82 -1.71 1.77 -11.29
C ASP A 82 -3.21 2.06 -11.30
N LEU A 83 -3.60 3.34 -11.26
CA LEU A 83 -5.00 3.76 -11.29
C LEU A 83 -5.18 5.14 -11.92
N THR A 84 -6.43 5.54 -12.14
CA THR A 84 -6.78 6.90 -12.56
C THR A 84 -7.61 7.61 -11.47
N ASP A 85 -7.37 8.90 -11.30
CA ASP A 85 -8.16 9.78 -10.45
C ASP A 85 -8.65 10.96 -11.30
N ASN A 86 -9.95 11.03 -11.58
CA ASN A 86 -10.55 12.03 -12.48
C ASN A 86 -9.82 12.16 -13.84
N GLY A 87 -9.39 11.03 -14.40
CA GLY A 87 -8.64 10.99 -15.65
C GLY A 87 -7.12 11.19 -15.51
N GLU A 88 -6.63 11.56 -14.35
CA GLU A 88 -5.21 11.68 -14.07
C GLU A 88 -4.59 10.33 -13.73
N LYS A 89 -3.42 10.03 -14.26
CA LYS A 89 -2.67 8.80 -13.98
C LYS A 89 -2.01 8.87 -12.62
N VAL A 90 -2.13 7.80 -11.84
CA VAL A 90 -1.61 7.71 -10.48
C VAL A 90 -0.81 6.43 -10.31
N GLU A 91 0.34 6.54 -9.69
CA GLU A 91 1.17 5.41 -9.27
C GLU A 91 1.03 5.19 -7.77
N VAL A 92 0.77 3.94 -7.36
CA VAL A 92 0.63 3.56 -5.96
C VAL A 92 1.89 2.86 -5.47
N LYS A 93 2.40 3.28 -4.32
CA LYS A 93 3.51 2.61 -3.64
C LYS A 93 3.11 2.25 -2.22
N PHE A 94 3.45 1.06 -1.80
CA PHE A 94 3.25 0.61 -0.43
C PHE A 94 4.58 0.38 0.27
N THR A 95 4.71 0.89 1.47
CA THR A 95 5.90 0.70 2.29
C THR A 95 5.56 0.43 3.75
N THR A 96 6.43 -0.31 4.40
CA THR A 96 6.34 -0.69 5.80
C THR A 96 7.59 -0.29 6.58
N SER A 97 8.50 0.43 5.94
CA SER A 97 9.72 0.89 6.58
C SER A 97 9.67 2.39 6.80
N ASP A 98 10.28 2.85 7.89
CA ASP A 98 10.44 4.26 8.21
C ASP A 98 11.30 5.01 7.17
N ALA A 99 12.14 4.29 6.44
CA ALA A 99 12.76 4.78 5.21
C ALA A 99 11.90 4.33 4.03
N TYR A 100 11.12 5.21 3.45
CA TYR A 100 10.24 4.90 2.31
C TYR A 100 11.07 4.46 1.11
N ALA A 101 11.06 3.15 0.87
CA ALA A 101 12.07 2.46 0.06
C ALA A 101 11.71 2.38 -1.43
N HIS A 102 10.96 3.30 -1.98
CA HIS A 102 10.57 3.20 -3.38
C HIS A 102 11.32 4.20 -4.25
N LYS A 103 11.92 3.67 -5.30
CA LYS A 103 12.34 4.50 -6.42
C LYS A 103 11.08 5.12 -7.02
N ILE A 104 10.99 6.43 -6.95
CA ILE A 104 10.07 7.19 -7.76
C ILE A 104 10.65 7.11 -9.17
N ASN A 105 10.03 6.31 -10.05
CA ASN A 105 10.58 6.09 -11.38
C ASN A 105 10.51 7.39 -12.18
N GLN A 106 11.67 7.92 -12.55
CA GLN A 106 11.76 9.17 -13.29
C GLN A 106 11.18 9.07 -14.71
N GLU A 107 11.01 7.86 -15.23
CA GLU A 107 10.47 7.62 -16.55
C GLU A 107 8.92 7.56 -16.58
N GLN A 108 8.29 7.30 -15.45
CA GLN A 108 6.83 7.26 -15.35
C GLN A 108 6.23 8.67 -15.39
N LYS A 109 5.36 8.92 -16.36
CA LYS A 109 4.58 10.16 -16.46
C LYS A 109 3.22 9.98 -15.79
N VAL A 110 3.17 10.26 -14.50
CA VAL A 110 1.95 10.26 -13.68
C VAL A 110 1.66 11.67 -13.16
N ALA A 111 0.45 11.94 -12.74
CA ALA A 111 0.12 13.21 -12.12
C ALA A 111 0.68 13.29 -10.70
N TYR A 112 0.58 12.20 -9.96
CA TYR A 112 1.12 12.08 -8.62
C TYR A 112 1.36 10.63 -8.22
N TYR A 113 2.13 10.46 -7.15
CA TYR A 113 2.33 9.20 -6.46
C TYR A 113 1.49 9.16 -5.19
N LEU A 114 0.82 8.03 -4.93
CA LEU A 114 0.25 7.71 -3.63
C LEU A 114 1.20 6.77 -2.91
N ILE A 115 1.84 7.25 -1.87
CA ILE A 115 2.69 6.44 -1.01
C ILE A 115 1.88 6.09 0.23
N ILE A 116 1.48 4.82 0.33
CA ILE A 116 0.74 4.28 1.45
C ILE A 116 1.75 3.63 2.37
N ALA A 117 1.94 4.23 3.53
CA ALA A 117 2.92 3.81 4.52
C ALA A 117 2.25 3.27 5.77
N TYR A 118 2.79 2.18 6.29
CA TYR A 118 2.47 1.71 7.62
C TYR A 118 3.77 1.51 8.40
N THR A 119 4.00 2.37 9.37
CA THR A 119 5.20 2.34 10.20
C THR A 119 4.88 1.93 11.63
N GLN A 120 5.86 1.40 12.35
CA GLN A 120 5.67 1.03 13.75
C GLN A 120 5.49 2.23 14.66
N SER A 121 6.11 3.35 14.30
CA SER A 121 6.10 4.57 15.13
C SER A 121 4.84 5.39 14.95
N GLU A 122 4.32 5.48 13.72
CA GLU A 122 3.28 6.45 13.36
C GLU A 122 1.97 5.80 12.91
N GLY A 123 1.98 4.48 12.68
CA GLY A 123 0.83 3.77 12.12
C GLY A 123 0.66 4.01 10.61
N GLY A 124 -0.58 4.07 10.13
CA GLY A 124 -0.87 4.26 8.72
C GLY A 124 -0.90 5.73 8.33
N ILE A 125 -0.18 6.06 7.25
CA ILE A 125 -0.12 7.41 6.66
C ILE A 125 -0.20 7.29 5.14
N VAL A 126 -0.89 8.24 4.50
CA VAL A 126 -0.90 8.38 3.05
C VAL A 126 -0.25 9.70 2.67
N PHE A 127 0.70 9.63 1.74
CA PHE A 127 1.33 10.80 1.14
C PHE A 127 0.87 10.92 -0.32
N LYS A 128 0.42 12.10 -0.71
CA LYS A 128 0.11 12.45 -2.10
C LYS A 128 1.23 13.34 -2.65
N VAL A 129 2.12 12.74 -3.43
CA VAL A 129 3.33 13.42 -3.93
C VAL A 129 3.13 13.81 -5.39
N PRO A 130 2.99 15.11 -5.72
CA PRO A 130 2.90 15.55 -7.10
C PRO A 130 4.13 15.15 -7.91
N PHE A 131 3.92 14.73 -9.14
CA PHE A 131 5.01 14.33 -10.03
C PHE A 131 6.06 15.46 -10.21
N ALA A 132 5.61 16.72 -10.26
CA ALA A 132 6.50 17.88 -10.37
C ALA A 132 7.43 18.07 -9.18
N GLU A 133 7.12 17.48 -8.02
CA GLU A 133 7.93 17.59 -6.81
C GLU A 133 9.00 16.49 -6.67
N ARG A 134 8.96 15.46 -7.53
CA ARG A 134 9.83 14.29 -7.41
C ARG A 134 11.33 14.63 -7.39
N ASP A 135 11.76 15.56 -8.22
CA ASP A 135 13.17 15.92 -8.36
C ASP A 135 13.70 16.72 -7.16
N LYS A 136 12.80 17.25 -6.34
CA LYS A 136 13.13 17.95 -5.09
C LYS A 136 13.21 17.00 -3.89
N ILE A 137 12.83 15.74 -4.06
CA ILE A 137 12.84 14.74 -3.00
C ILE A 137 14.23 14.09 -2.97
N LYS A 138 14.93 14.26 -1.87
CA LYS A 138 16.23 13.62 -1.68
C LYS A 138 16.08 12.14 -1.46
N VAL A 139 16.91 11.38 -2.13
CA VAL A 139 17.02 9.94 -1.94
C VAL A 139 18.37 9.59 -1.32
N ASN A 140 18.42 8.51 -0.58
CA ASN A 140 19.69 7.98 -0.06
C ASN A 140 20.50 7.31 -1.18
N LYS A 141 21.71 6.81 -0.84
CA LYS A 141 22.61 6.11 -1.80
C LYS A 141 21.97 4.88 -2.46
N GLN A 142 20.91 4.34 -1.88
CA GLN A 142 20.17 3.17 -2.39
C GLN A 142 18.94 3.59 -3.23
N GLY A 143 18.74 4.88 -3.49
CA GLY A 143 17.57 5.42 -4.20
C GLY A 143 16.30 5.44 -3.38
N ARG A 144 16.39 5.34 -2.05
CA ARG A 144 15.24 5.37 -1.14
C ARG A 144 14.92 6.79 -0.74
N VAL A 145 13.63 7.11 -0.68
CA VAL A 145 13.17 8.41 -0.23
C VAL A 145 13.43 8.58 1.27
N ILE A 146 13.89 9.76 1.66
CA ILE A 146 14.12 10.09 3.07
C ILE A 146 12.79 10.56 3.68
N THR A 147 12.36 9.88 4.74
CA THR A 147 11.04 10.00 5.37
C THR A 147 10.60 11.44 5.67
N ASN A 148 11.46 12.22 6.32
CA ASN A 148 11.13 13.57 6.76
C ASN A 148 10.81 14.53 5.60
N GLN A 149 11.14 14.19 4.37
CA GLN A 149 10.84 15.00 3.19
C GLN A 149 9.42 14.79 2.66
N LEU A 150 8.77 13.71 3.06
CA LEU A 150 7.41 13.41 2.66
C LEU A 150 6.36 14.03 3.58
N ALA A 151 6.73 14.49 4.76
CA ALA A 151 5.78 15.04 5.75
C ALA A 151 4.87 16.14 5.18
N ARG A 152 5.42 17.00 4.31
CA ARG A 152 4.67 18.07 3.64
C ARG A 152 3.60 17.58 2.64
N PHE A 153 3.69 16.31 2.24
CA PHE A 153 2.76 15.69 1.28
C PHE A 153 1.75 14.78 1.96
N GLN A 154 1.70 14.75 3.30
CA GLN A 154 0.75 13.95 4.03
C GLN A 154 -0.68 14.42 3.72
N ASP A 155 -1.52 13.48 3.33
CA ASP A 155 -2.94 13.69 3.09
C ASP A 155 -3.76 13.03 4.20
N ASN A 156 -4.23 13.85 5.15
CA ASN A 156 -4.98 13.37 6.29
C ASN A 156 -6.36 12.81 5.91
N ASN A 157 -6.98 13.31 4.86
CA ASN A 157 -8.27 12.81 4.40
C ASN A 157 -8.12 11.44 3.74
N LEU A 158 -7.13 11.26 2.89
CA LEU A 158 -6.80 9.97 2.31
C LEU A 158 -6.35 8.97 3.40
N THR A 159 -5.55 9.43 4.35
CA THR A 159 -5.13 8.61 5.50
C THR A 159 -6.34 8.06 6.26
N LYS A 160 -7.31 8.90 6.58
CA LYS A 160 -8.57 8.47 7.23
C LYS A 160 -9.37 7.51 6.35
N ARG A 161 -9.46 7.77 5.06
CA ARG A 161 -10.18 6.90 4.12
C ARG A 161 -9.54 5.53 4.01
N VAL A 162 -8.22 5.45 3.96
CA VAL A 162 -7.47 4.19 3.85
C VAL A 162 -7.47 3.44 5.17
N PHE A 163 -7.12 4.09 6.26
CA PHE A 163 -6.78 3.39 7.51
C PHE A 163 -7.85 3.41 8.59
N HIS A 164 -8.78 4.35 8.70
CA HIS A 164 -9.70 4.45 9.85
C HIS A 164 -9.00 4.32 11.21
N TRP A 165 -8.38 5.34 11.67
CA TRP A 165 -7.60 5.37 12.91
C TRP A 165 -8.25 4.71 14.14
N ASN A 166 -9.56 4.81 14.28
CA ASN A 166 -10.29 4.32 15.46
C ASN A 166 -10.37 2.78 15.52
N THR A 167 -10.07 2.08 14.44
CA THR A 167 -10.15 0.62 14.38
C THR A 167 -8.78 -0.03 14.24
N LEU A 168 -7.76 0.74 13.91
CA LEU A 168 -6.39 0.31 13.84
C LEU A 168 -5.62 0.57 15.15
N SER A 169 -6.24 0.43 16.28
CA SER A 169 -5.52 0.01 17.47
C SER A 169 -4.98 -1.43 17.27
N LEU A 170 -4.32 -1.67 16.15
CA LEU A 170 -3.29 -2.70 16.01
C LEU A 170 -2.11 -2.20 16.83
N THR A 171 -2.48 -1.95 18.03
CA THR A 171 -1.74 -1.77 19.21
C THR A 171 -0.41 -2.47 19.08
N LYS A 172 0.51 -1.74 19.30
CA LYS A 172 1.70 -1.92 20.15
C LYS A 172 1.48 -2.92 21.31
N GLU A 173 0.54 -3.85 21.19
CA GLU A 173 0.42 -4.96 22.08
C GLU A 173 1.50 -5.96 21.73
N GLY A 174 2.49 -5.76 22.50
CA GLY A 174 3.49 -6.66 22.95
C GLY A 174 4.44 -7.26 21.93
#